data_4acfe0908fe12c1bff299c1504ad9fc6
#
_entry.id   4acfe0908fe12c1bff299c1504ad9fc6
#
_cell.length_a   1.000
_cell.length_b   1.000
_cell.length_c   1.000
_cell.angle_alpha   90.00
_cell.angle_beta   90.00
_cell.angle_gamma   90.00
#
_symmetry.space_group_name_H-M   'P 1'
#
loop_
_entity.id
_entity.type
_entity.pdbx_description
1 polymer ?
#
loop_
_entity_poly.entity_id
_entity_poly.type
_entity_poly.pdbx_seq_one_letter_code
_entity_poly.pdbx_strand_id
1 'polypeptide(L)'
;FFLWVRHNVPNKVDLQWLKMGGGIVKKGVHPPAKKFNAGQKIIFWAVMIGGLSVSMSGIALMFPFQTTMFADTFAMLNTVGFNLPTNLTPLQEQQYNQIWHGFVSLVLIIMIMAHIYIGSVGMEGALDAMNSGHVDRNWAKEHHSLWVEEEDQKAAKPAE
;
A
#
# COMPACT_ATOMS: atom_id res chain seq x y z
N PHE A 1 -3.28 -4.55 -11.35
CA PHE A 1 -3.22 -3.12 -11.00
C PHE A 1 -4.49 -2.40 -11.45
N PHE A 2 -4.81 -2.34 -12.74
CA PHE A 2 -5.90 -1.53 -13.31
C PHE A 2 -7.29 -1.84 -12.73
N LEU A 3 -7.58 -3.09 -12.38
CA LEU A 3 -8.83 -3.50 -11.75
C LEU A 3 -9.00 -2.94 -10.33
N TRP A 4 -7.89 -2.70 -9.62
CA TRP A 4 -7.88 -2.38 -8.21
C TRP A 4 -7.55 -0.92 -7.92
N VAL A 5 -6.79 -0.25 -8.78
CA VAL A 5 -6.31 1.12 -8.55
C VAL A 5 -7.44 2.10 -8.28
N ARG A 6 -8.57 1.99 -9.01
CA ARG A 6 -9.73 2.88 -8.84
C ARG A 6 -10.32 2.84 -7.42
N HIS A 7 -10.25 1.69 -6.75
CA HIS A 7 -10.74 1.52 -5.38
C HIS A 7 -9.73 1.96 -4.32
N ASN A 8 -8.48 2.09 -4.70
CA ASN A 8 -7.37 2.48 -3.83
C ASN A 8 -6.95 3.95 -3.96
N VAL A 9 -7.70 4.75 -4.74
CA VAL A 9 -7.49 6.21 -4.76
C VAL A 9 -7.87 6.80 -3.41
N PRO A 10 -6.97 7.58 -2.76
CA PRO A 10 -7.26 8.22 -1.48
C PRO A 10 -8.44 9.19 -1.57
N ASN A 11 -9.23 9.26 -0.52
CA ASN A 11 -10.39 10.15 -0.44
C ASN A 11 -10.55 10.75 0.97
N LYS A 12 -11.55 11.64 1.14
CA LYS A 12 -11.79 12.33 2.42
C LYS A 12 -12.15 11.38 3.57
N VAL A 13 -12.79 10.25 3.25
CA VAL A 13 -13.14 9.22 4.26
C VAL A 13 -11.88 8.56 4.81
N ASP A 14 -10.87 8.36 3.98
CA ASP A 14 -9.59 7.79 4.42
C ASP A 14 -8.88 8.70 5.44
N LEU A 15 -8.95 10.02 5.22
CA LEU A 15 -8.37 10.98 6.16
C LEU A 15 -9.11 10.96 7.51
N GLN A 16 -10.45 10.81 7.49
CA GLN A 16 -11.27 10.67 8.69
C GLN A 16 -10.91 9.36 9.41
N TRP A 17 -10.79 8.26 8.67
CA TRP A 17 -10.41 6.95 9.18
C TRP A 17 -9.04 7.01 9.89
N LEU A 18 -8.05 7.66 9.30
CA LEU A 18 -6.72 7.84 9.89
C LEU A 18 -6.76 8.70 11.16
N LYS A 19 -7.55 9.80 11.16
CA LYS A 19 -7.72 10.66 12.36
C LYS A 19 -8.36 9.92 13.52
N MET A 20 -9.20 8.94 13.25
CA MET A 20 -9.83 8.07 14.25
C MET A 20 -8.95 6.89 14.68
N GLY A 21 -7.70 6.81 14.17
CA GLY A 21 -6.73 5.78 14.51
C GLY A 21 -7.09 4.39 13.96
N GLY A 22 -7.87 4.32 12.86
CA GLY A 22 -8.23 3.08 12.20
C GLY A 22 -9.12 2.12 12.99
N GLY A 23 -9.70 2.59 14.11
CA GLY A 23 -10.46 1.74 15.04
C GLY A 23 -9.58 0.93 16.01
N ILE A 24 -8.25 1.01 15.89
CA ILE A 24 -7.32 0.27 16.77
C ILE A 24 -7.14 0.98 18.11
N VAL A 25 -7.19 2.32 18.12
CA VAL A 25 -6.85 3.14 19.30
C VAL A 25 -7.98 3.17 20.34
N LYS A 26 -9.22 3.09 19.91
CA LYS A 26 -10.39 3.12 20.81
C LYS A 26 -11.27 1.89 20.57
N LYS A 27 -11.42 1.05 21.59
CA LYS A 27 -12.34 -0.11 21.55
C LYS A 27 -13.77 0.35 21.24
N GLY A 28 -14.43 -0.34 20.30
CA GLY A 28 -15.83 -0.07 19.92
C GLY A 28 -16.05 1.13 18.99
N VAL A 29 -14.98 1.78 18.53
CA VAL A 29 -15.08 2.84 17.52
C VAL A 29 -14.67 2.28 16.17
N HIS A 30 -15.63 2.14 15.27
CA HIS A 30 -15.41 1.65 13.91
C HIS A 30 -15.54 2.84 12.93
N PRO A 31 -14.40 3.36 12.42
CA PRO A 31 -14.43 4.48 11.50
C PRO A 31 -15.12 4.06 10.18
N PRO A 32 -15.91 4.94 9.55
CA PRO A 32 -16.57 4.62 8.29
C PRO A 32 -15.53 4.29 7.22
N ALA A 33 -15.77 3.23 6.46
CA ALA A 33 -14.91 2.84 5.35
C ALA A 33 -15.73 2.37 4.15
N LYS A 34 -15.20 2.64 2.96
CA LYS A 34 -15.67 2.08 1.70
C LYS A 34 -15.14 0.66 1.52
N LYS A 35 -15.18 0.14 0.28
CA LYS A 35 -14.69 -1.21 -0.07
C LYS A 35 -13.29 -1.49 0.48
N PHE A 36 -12.40 -0.49 0.46
CA PHE A 36 -11.09 -0.52 1.11
C PHE A 36 -10.96 0.65 2.08
N ASN A 37 -10.48 0.37 3.28
CA ASN A 37 -10.13 1.39 4.27
C ASN A 37 -8.76 2.01 3.99
N ALA A 38 -8.42 3.09 4.70
CA ALA A 38 -7.15 3.80 4.48
C ALA A 38 -5.91 2.92 4.73
N GLY A 39 -5.96 2.01 5.72
CA GLY A 39 -4.87 1.07 5.98
C GLY A 39 -4.60 0.12 4.81
N GLN A 40 -5.66 -0.44 4.23
CA GLN A 40 -5.56 -1.30 3.04
C GLN A 40 -5.02 -0.54 1.83
N LYS A 41 -5.43 0.73 1.65
CA LYS A 41 -4.91 1.59 0.56
C LYS A 41 -3.42 1.92 0.75
N ILE A 42 -2.99 2.19 1.98
CA ILE A 42 -1.57 2.42 2.30
C ILE A 42 -0.75 1.18 1.91
N ILE A 43 -1.19 -0.02 2.30
CA ILE A 43 -0.52 -1.26 1.95
C ILE A 43 -0.50 -1.45 0.42
N PHE A 44 -1.63 -1.23 -0.26
CA PHE A 44 -1.69 -1.33 -1.72
C PHE A 44 -0.63 -0.46 -2.41
N TRP A 45 -0.57 0.83 -2.06
CA TRP A 45 0.39 1.75 -2.68
C TRP A 45 1.83 1.46 -2.26
N ALA A 46 2.06 1.08 -1.00
CA ALA A 46 3.39 0.70 -0.54
C ALA A 46 3.91 -0.54 -1.27
N VAL A 47 3.07 -1.57 -1.49
CA VAL A 47 3.45 -2.76 -2.28
C VAL A 47 3.66 -2.40 -3.74
N MET A 48 2.81 -1.56 -4.35
CA MET A 48 2.95 -1.17 -5.75
C MET A 48 4.22 -0.35 -5.99
N ILE A 49 4.44 0.70 -5.21
CA ILE A 49 5.60 1.59 -5.36
C ILE A 49 6.88 0.91 -4.88
N GLY A 50 6.85 0.31 -3.70
CA GLY A 50 8.00 -0.39 -3.12
C GLY A 50 8.38 -1.62 -3.94
N GLY A 51 7.40 -2.40 -4.40
CA GLY A 51 7.62 -3.56 -5.28
C GLY A 51 8.26 -3.16 -6.61
N LEU A 52 7.76 -2.10 -7.25
CA LEU A 52 8.39 -1.58 -8.47
C LEU A 52 9.82 -1.11 -8.18
N SER A 53 10.01 -0.35 -7.11
CA SER A 53 11.31 0.19 -6.71
C SER A 53 12.34 -0.90 -6.40
N VAL A 54 11.94 -1.93 -5.63
CA VAL A 54 12.84 -3.05 -5.33
C VAL A 54 13.14 -3.90 -6.57
N SER A 55 12.19 -4.02 -7.48
CA SER A 55 12.42 -4.72 -8.75
C SER A 55 13.42 -3.97 -9.64
N MET A 56 13.29 -2.65 -9.75
CA MET A 56 14.22 -1.84 -10.53
C MET A 56 15.64 -1.90 -9.95
N SER A 57 15.80 -1.71 -8.64
CA SER A 57 17.11 -1.83 -8.00
C SER A 57 17.67 -3.27 -8.08
N GLY A 58 16.82 -4.29 -8.02
CA GLY A 58 17.21 -5.67 -8.24
C GLY A 58 17.76 -5.93 -9.64
N ILE A 59 17.11 -5.38 -10.68
CA ILE A 59 17.63 -5.43 -12.06
C ILE A 59 18.99 -4.73 -12.16
N ALA A 60 19.12 -3.54 -11.55
CA ALA A 60 20.40 -2.82 -11.54
C ALA A 60 21.53 -3.63 -10.83
N LEU A 61 21.20 -4.39 -9.80
CA LEU A 61 22.13 -5.30 -9.13
C LEU A 61 22.48 -6.54 -9.97
N MET A 62 21.56 -7.02 -10.81
CA MET A 62 21.83 -8.13 -11.73
C MET A 62 22.76 -7.73 -12.89
N PHE A 63 22.75 -6.45 -13.28
CA PHE A 63 23.58 -5.91 -14.35
C PHE A 63 24.53 -4.83 -13.79
N PRO A 64 25.52 -5.21 -12.96
CA PRO A 64 26.39 -4.27 -12.30
C PRO A 64 27.16 -3.43 -13.31
N PHE A 65 27.36 -2.16 -12.99
CA PHE A 65 28.11 -1.18 -13.79
C PHE A 65 27.47 -0.80 -15.15
N GLN A 66 26.22 -1.25 -15.41
CA GLN A 66 25.51 -0.97 -16.65
C GLN A 66 24.34 0.02 -16.48
N THR A 67 24.07 0.44 -15.25
CA THR A 67 22.94 1.33 -14.93
C THR A 67 23.42 2.61 -14.26
N THR A 68 22.69 3.70 -14.51
CA THR A 68 22.87 5.03 -13.89
C THR A 68 21.63 5.45 -13.10
N MET A 69 20.90 4.48 -12.55
CA MET A 69 19.58 4.68 -11.94
C MET A 69 19.60 5.75 -10.83
N PHE A 70 20.63 5.74 -9.96
CA PHE A 70 20.74 6.73 -8.89
C PHE A 70 21.23 8.09 -9.40
N ALA A 71 22.21 8.14 -10.30
CA ALA A 71 22.68 9.38 -10.90
C ALA A 71 21.52 10.11 -11.61
N ASP A 72 20.71 9.38 -12.38
CA ASP A 72 19.55 9.92 -13.10
C ASP A 72 18.44 10.35 -12.14
N THR A 73 18.16 9.55 -11.11
CA THR A 73 17.20 9.90 -10.05
C THR A 73 17.63 11.18 -9.31
N PHE A 74 18.91 11.32 -8.99
CA PHE A 74 19.47 12.50 -8.32
C PHE A 74 19.41 13.72 -9.24
N ALA A 75 19.71 13.55 -10.53
CA ALA A 75 19.55 14.63 -11.50
C ALA A 75 18.10 15.13 -11.56
N MET A 76 17.13 14.21 -11.59
CA MET A 76 15.72 14.55 -11.57
C MET A 76 15.33 15.28 -10.26
N LEU A 77 15.79 14.81 -9.09
CA LEU A 77 15.50 15.46 -7.80
C LEU A 77 16.15 16.86 -7.72
N ASN A 78 17.30 17.07 -8.33
CA ASN A 78 17.96 18.38 -8.38
C ASN A 78 17.13 19.42 -9.15
N THR A 79 16.26 19.01 -10.09
CA THR A 79 15.37 19.95 -10.79
C THR A 79 14.30 20.57 -9.88
N VAL A 80 13.99 19.90 -8.75
CA VAL A 80 13.01 20.38 -7.77
C VAL A 80 13.68 20.97 -6.51
N GLY A 81 14.99 21.26 -6.57
CA GLY A 81 15.72 22.03 -5.55
C GLY A 81 16.60 21.22 -4.61
N PHE A 82 16.80 19.92 -4.84
CA PHE A 82 17.81 19.14 -4.14
C PHE A 82 19.20 19.44 -4.71
N ASN A 83 20.24 19.09 -3.98
CA ASN A 83 21.64 19.24 -4.40
C ASN A 83 22.37 17.90 -4.15
N LEU A 84 22.04 16.91 -4.95
CA LEU A 84 22.54 15.55 -4.85
C LEU A 84 23.65 15.31 -5.90
N PRO A 85 24.63 14.43 -5.62
CA PRO A 85 25.70 14.13 -6.55
C PRO A 85 25.18 13.36 -7.76
N THR A 86 25.43 13.88 -8.96
CA THR A 86 25.01 13.24 -10.22
C THR A 86 26.16 12.56 -10.96
N ASN A 87 27.40 12.87 -10.61
CA ASN A 87 28.61 12.25 -11.17
C ASN A 87 29.04 11.06 -10.30
N LEU A 88 28.23 9.99 -10.29
CA LEU A 88 28.55 8.80 -9.52
C LEU A 88 29.51 7.90 -10.29
N THR A 89 30.52 7.37 -9.62
CA THR A 89 31.30 6.28 -10.16
C THR A 89 30.47 5.00 -10.25
N PRO A 90 30.78 4.04 -11.14
CA PRO A 90 30.05 2.78 -11.22
C PRO A 90 29.97 2.01 -9.89
N LEU A 91 30.98 2.13 -9.06
CA LEU A 91 30.99 1.52 -7.72
C LEU A 91 30.02 2.22 -6.77
N GLN A 92 29.97 3.56 -6.79
CA GLN A 92 29.02 4.32 -5.98
C GLN A 92 27.57 4.04 -6.39
N GLU A 93 27.31 3.98 -7.68
CA GLU A 93 26.00 3.61 -8.21
C GLU A 93 25.56 2.22 -7.68
N GLN A 94 26.45 1.26 -7.72
CA GLN A 94 26.22 -0.09 -7.19
C GLN A 94 25.95 -0.08 -5.67
N GLN A 95 26.70 0.71 -4.91
CA GLN A 95 26.50 0.86 -3.46
C GLN A 95 25.14 1.46 -3.13
N TYR A 96 24.71 2.50 -3.83
CA TYR A 96 23.36 3.08 -3.66
C TYR A 96 22.27 2.05 -3.97
N ASN A 97 22.43 1.28 -5.06
CA ASN A 97 21.49 0.23 -5.41
C ASN A 97 21.40 -0.84 -4.32
N GLN A 98 22.51 -1.29 -3.74
CA GLN A 98 22.53 -2.28 -2.65
C GLN A 98 21.84 -1.77 -1.40
N ILE A 99 22.16 -0.56 -0.96
CA ILE A 99 21.57 0.05 0.24
C ILE A 99 20.07 0.23 0.05
N TRP A 100 19.65 0.79 -1.09
CA TRP A 100 18.26 1.02 -1.39
C TRP A 100 17.46 -0.27 -1.48
N HIS A 101 17.96 -1.24 -2.25
CA HIS A 101 17.34 -2.56 -2.38
C HIS A 101 17.15 -3.24 -1.03
N GLY A 102 18.18 -3.26 -0.20
CA GLY A 102 18.14 -3.84 1.14
C GLY A 102 17.15 -3.12 2.06
N PHE A 103 17.17 -1.79 2.05
CA PHE A 103 16.26 -0.97 2.87
C PHE A 103 14.80 -1.17 2.46
N VAL A 104 14.48 -1.04 1.17
CA VAL A 104 13.09 -1.20 0.69
C VAL A 104 12.60 -2.63 0.90
N SER A 105 13.46 -3.63 0.66
CA SER A 105 13.11 -5.04 0.92
C SER A 105 12.78 -5.28 2.39
N LEU A 106 13.57 -4.75 3.32
CA LEU A 106 13.31 -4.88 4.76
C LEU A 106 11.97 -4.24 5.15
N VAL A 107 11.70 -3.03 4.66
CA VAL A 107 10.43 -2.32 4.92
C VAL A 107 9.25 -3.12 4.38
N LEU A 108 9.35 -3.65 3.15
CA LEU A 108 8.30 -4.47 2.56
C LEU A 108 8.06 -5.77 3.35
N ILE A 109 9.12 -6.45 3.78
CA ILE A 109 9.01 -7.67 4.60
C ILE A 109 8.25 -7.37 5.90
N ILE A 110 8.66 -6.34 6.64
CA ILE A 110 8.01 -5.95 7.91
C ILE A 110 6.53 -5.62 7.68
N MET A 111 6.24 -4.86 6.63
CA MET A 111 4.88 -4.46 6.30
C MET A 111 4.00 -5.66 5.91
N ILE A 112 4.52 -6.60 5.10
CA ILE A 112 3.80 -7.80 4.69
C ILE A 112 3.56 -8.71 5.89
N MET A 113 4.54 -8.87 6.78
CA MET A 113 4.36 -9.65 8.02
C MET A 113 3.26 -9.04 8.91
N ALA A 114 3.26 -7.71 9.08
CA ALA A 114 2.21 -7.02 9.82
C ALA A 114 0.84 -7.17 9.13
N HIS A 115 0.80 -7.10 7.80
CA HIS A 115 -0.44 -7.31 7.03
C HIS A 115 -0.99 -8.73 7.18
N ILE A 116 -0.13 -9.75 7.10
CA ILE A 116 -0.53 -11.15 7.35
C ILE A 116 -1.08 -11.31 8.77
N TYR A 117 -0.38 -10.76 9.77
CA TYR A 117 -0.84 -10.84 11.16
C TYR A 117 -2.22 -10.19 11.35
N ILE A 118 -2.41 -8.97 10.86
CA ILE A 118 -3.69 -8.24 11.00
C ILE A 118 -4.80 -8.98 10.24
N GLY A 119 -4.54 -9.46 9.03
CA GLY A 119 -5.53 -10.13 8.18
C GLY A 119 -5.85 -11.57 8.60
N SER A 120 -5.10 -12.18 9.51
CA SER A 120 -5.32 -13.56 9.97
C SER A 120 -5.72 -13.64 11.43
N VAL A 121 -4.91 -13.09 12.34
CA VAL A 121 -5.06 -13.24 13.79
C VAL A 121 -5.49 -11.94 14.46
N GLY A 122 -5.00 -10.81 13.97
CA GLY A 122 -5.20 -9.52 14.62
C GLY A 122 -6.60 -8.91 14.42
N MET A 123 -7.35 -9.37 13.42
CA MET A 123 -8.73 -8.93 13.16
C MET A 123 -9.61 -10.16 12.92
N GLU A 124 -10.43 -10.50 13.92
CA GLU A 124 -11.36 -11.62 13.84
C GLU A 124 -12.33 -11.46 12.65
N GLY A 125 -12.54 -12.53 11.87
CA GLY A 125 -13.37 -12.54 10.65
C GLY A 125 -12.70 -12.01 9.37
N ALA A 126 -11.56 -11.35 9.45
CA ALA A 126 -10.87 -10.84 8.25
C ALA A 126 -10.37 -11.96 7.33
N LEU A 127 -9.97 -13.10 7.90
CA LEU A 127 -9.49 -14.27 7.15
C LEU A 127 -10.58 -14.90 6.29
N ASP A 128 -11.84 -14.81 6.69
CA ASP A 128 -12.97 -15.41 5.98
C ASP A 128 -13.09 -14.89 4.55
N ALA A 129 -12.83 -13.60 4.34
CA ALA A 129 -12.79 -12.98 3.02
C ALA A 129 -11.80 -13.67 2.06
N MET A 130 -10.64 -14.09 2.59
CA MET A 130 -9.59 -14.74 1.80
C MET A 130 -9.86 -16.23 1.57
N ASN A 131 -10.42 -16.91 2.57
CA ASN A 131 -10.65 -18.35 2.51
C ASN A 131 -11.91 -18.73 1.70
N SER A 132 -13.02 -17.98 1.92
CA SER A 132 -14.32 -18.32 1.33
C SER A 132 -14.80 -17.30 0.27
N GLY A 133 -14.18 -16.13 0.20
CA GLY A 133 -14.66 -15.01 -0.60
C GLY A 133 -15.88 -14.30 -0.01
N HIS A 134 -16.30 -14.68 1.19
CA HIS A 134 -17.47 -14.12 1.88
C HIS A 134 -17.07 -13.62 3.26
N VAL A 135 -17.81 -12.64 3.75
CA VAL A 135 -17.69 -12.13 5.13
C VAL A 135 -19.07 -12.05 5.77
N ASP A 136 -19.11 -12.15 7.08
CA ASP A 136 -20.34 -11.91 7.83
C ASP A 136 -20.82 -10.47 7.61
N ARG A 137 -22.17 -10.31 7.47
CA ARG A 137 -22.75 -8.99 7.18
C ARG A 137 -22.56 -7.99 8.32
N ASN A 138 -22.56 -8.46 9.57
CA ASN A 138 -22.35 -7.58 10.71
C ASN A 138 -20.89 -7.13 10.76
N TRP A 139 -19.96 -8.04 10.49
CA TRP A 139 -18.56 -7.72 10.31
C TRP A 139 -18.35 -6.68 9.21
N ALA A 140 -19.00 -6.85 8.07
CA ALA A 140 -18.91 -5.91 6.95
C ALA A 140 -19.47 -4.52 7.31
N LYS A 141 -20.61 -4.46 8.05
CA LYS A 141 -21.16 -3.20 8.55
C LYS A 141 -20.24 -2.49 9.54
N GLU A 142 -19.55 -3.26 10.37
CA GLU A 142 -18.65 -2.74 11.39
C GLU A 142 -17.36 -2.16 10.77
N HIS A 143 -16.78 -2.84 9.78
CA HIS A 143 -15.49 -2.48 9.22
C HIS A 143 -15.56 -1.74 7.88
N HIS A 144 -16.68 -1.86 7.14
CA HIS A 144 -16.90 -1.30 5.81
C HIS A 144 -18.32 -0.74 5.63
N SER A 145 -18.79 0.06 6.60
CA SER A 145 -20.18 0.55 6.68
C SER A 145 -20.66 1.21 5.39
N LEU A 146 -19.87 2.12 4.82
CA LEU A 146 -20.24 2.84 3.59
C LEU A 146 -20.30 1.92 2.36
N TRP A 147 -19.50 0.87 2.33
CA TRP A 147 -19.57 -0.12 1.25
C TRP A 147 -20.86 -0.94 1.34
N VAL A 148 -21.26 -1.37 2.54
CA VAL A 148 -22.51 -2.11 2.73
C VAL A 148 -23.70 -1.24 2.33
N GLU A 149 -23.72 0.04 2.69
CA GLU A 149 -24.78 0.98 2.27
C GLU A 149 -24.82 1.14 0.74
N GLU A 150 -23.65 1.25 0.08
CA GLU A 150 -23.57 1.33 -1.38
C GLU A 150 -24.13 0.06 -2.06
N GLU A 151 -23.85 -1.14 -1.52
CA GLU A 151 -24.36 -2.40 -2.07
C GLU A 151 -25.85 -2.59 -1.81
N ASP A 152 -26.37 -2.21 -0.63
CA ASP A 152 -27.79 -2.25 -0.32
C ASP A 152 -28.60 -1.31 -1.25
N GLN A 153 -28.07 -0.12 -1.54
CA GLN A 153 -28.69 0.82 -2.49
C GLN A 153 -28.70 0.28 -3.92
N LYS A 154 -27.65 -0.44 -4.34
CA LYS A 154 -27.61 -1.09 -5.66
C LYS A 154 -28.64 -2.21 -5.77
N ALA A 155 -28.74 -3.03 -4.72
CA ALA A 155 -29.69 -4.14 -4.66
C ALA A 155 -31.16 -3.66 -4.63
N ALA A 156 -31.43 -2.48 -4.09
CA ALA A 156 -32.76 -1.89 -4.02
C ALA A 156 -33.21 -1.20 -5.35
N LYS A 157 -32.29 -0.97 -6.31
CA LYS A 157 -32.65 -0.44 -7.63
C LYS A 157 -33.15 -1.59 -8.51
N PRO A 158 -34.37 -1.51 -9.09
CA PRO A 158 -34.81 -2.51 -10.04
C PRO A 158 -33.85 -2.56 -11.24
N ALA A 159 -33.60 -3.75 -11.74
CA ALA A 159 -32.87 -3.94 -13.00
C ALA A 159 -33.68 -3.28 -14.13
N GLU A 160 -33.14 -2.20 -14.70
CA GLU A 160 -33.66 -1.60 -15.93
C GLU A 160 -33.31 -2.47 -17.14
#